data_e01972c043d68a28a0ec29baa89198a9
#
_entry.id   e01972c043d68a28a0ec29baa89198a9
#
_cell.length_a   1.000
_cell.length_b   1.000
_cell.length_c   1.000
_cell.angle_alpha   90.00
_cell.angle_beta   90.00
_cell.angle_gamma   90.00
#
_symmetry.space_group_name_H-M   'P 1'
#
loop_
_entity.id
_entity.type
_entity.pdbx_description
1 polymer ?
#
loop_
_entity_poly.entity_id
_entity_poly.type
_entity_poly.pdbx_seq_one_letter_code
_entity_poly.pdbx_strand_id
1 'polypeptide(L)'
;MSNDANKNQFPKLSRKEFAVLGMLIGSGEMFGLEMVEASEGELKRGTIYVTLQRMGDKGYIESREEPRTMPEIGIPRRKYQATGLGERVYQTNVKAHEFFNSDFAWGGIN
;
A
#
# COMPACT_ATOMS: atom_id res chain seq x y z
N MET A 1 18.74 6.32 22.46
CA MET A 1 18.84 5.88 21.08
C MET A 1 17.59 6.17 20.34
N SER A 2 17.75 6.67 19.16
CA SER A 2 16.61 6.97 18.34
C SER A 2 15.78 5.74 18.02
N ASN A 3 16.40 4.57 18.06
CA ASN A 3 15.68 3.34 17.73
C ASN A 3 14.56 3.01 18.69
N ASP A 4 14.72 3.43 19.93
CA ASP A 4 13.67 3.15 20.90
C ASP A 4 12.38 3.87 20.55
N ALA A 5 12.51 5.11 20.12
CA ALA A 5 11.35 5.87 19.71
C ALA A 5 10.70 5.22 18.51
N ASN A 6 11.51 4.74 17.56
CA ASN A 6 10.97 4.11 16.36
C ASN A 6 10.24 2.81 16.68
N LYS A 7 10.74 2.05 17.63
CA LYS A 7 10.10 0.80 17.99
C LYS A 7 8.70 0.99 18.51
N ASN A 8 8.47 2.11 19.14
CA ASN A 8 7.16 2.37 19.75
C ASN A 8 6.25 3.15 18.86
N GLN A 9 6.72 3.49 17.69
CA GLN A 9 5.91 4.27 16.79
C GLN A 9 4.98 3.38 15.98
N PHE A 10 3.79 3.89 15.83
CA PHE A 10 2.78 3.33 14.99
C PHE A 10 3.28 3.31 13.54
N PRO A 11 3.15 2.20 12.82
CA PRO A 11 3.62 2.11 11.43
C PRO A 11 2.67 2.84 10.50
N LYS A 12 2.79 4.14 10.45
CA LYS A 12 1.88 4.97 9.68
C LYS A 12 2.15 4.83 8.18
N LEU A 13 1.10 4.63 7.43
CA LEU A 13 1.19 4.54 5.98
C LEU A 13 0.96 5.92 5.37
N SER A 14 1.70 6.21 4.31
CA SER A 14 1.41 7.38 3.51
C SER A 14 0.10 7.16 2.74
N ARG A 15 -0.44 8.23 2.16
CA ARG A 15 -1.65 8.09 1.37
C ARG A 15 -1.48 7.11 0.23
N LYS A 16 -0.34 7.17 -0.44
CA LYS A 16 -0.08 6.27 -1.56
C LYS A 16 0.04 4.83 -1.10
N GLU A 17 0.74 4.61 0.00
CA GLU A 17 0.87 3.26 0.54
C GLU A 17 -0.47 2.71 0.98
N PHE A 18 -1.27 3.55 1.61
CA PHE A 18 -2.59 3.14 2.05
C PHE A 18 -3.46 2.77 0.85
N ALA A 19 -3.39 3.58 -0.21
CA ALA A 19 -4.15 3.28 -1.43
C ALA A 19 -3.73 1.96 -2.05
N VAL A 20 -2.42 1.73 -2.14
CA VAL A 20 -1.91 0.49 -2.72
C VAL A 20 -2.40 -0.71 -1.92
N LEU A 21 -2.21 -0.67 -0.61
CA LEU A 21 -2.61 -1.82 0.22
C LEU A 21 -4.11 -2.05 0.16
N GLY A 22 -4.89 -0.98 0.20
CA GLY A 22 -6.34 -1.13 0.13
C GLY A 22 -6.77 -1.82 -1.14
N MET A 23 -6.17 -1.46 -2.27
CA MET A 23 -6.52 -2.09 -3.54
C MET A 23 -6.09 -3.54 -3.59
N LEU A 24 -4.89 -3.84 -3.10
CA LEU A 24 -4.39 -5.22 -3.15
C LEU A 24 -5.17 -6.13 -2.22
N ILE A 25 -5.56 -5.62 -1.07
CA ILE A 25 -6.37 -6.42 -0.14
C ILE A 25 -7.76 -6.65 -0.72
N GLY A 26 -8.34 -5.63 -1.32
CA GLY A 26 -9.68 -5.74 -1.86
C GLY A 26 -9.78 -6.53 -3.16
N SER A 27 -8.80 -6.37 -4.03
CA SER A 27 -8.87 -6.96 -5.37
C SER A 27 -7.96 -8.15 -5.58
N GLY A 28 -7.05 -8.43 -4.63
CA GLY A 28 -6.07 -9.47 -4.82
C GLY A 28 -4.89 -8.96 -5.62
N GLU A 29 -4.30 -9.82 -6.42
CA GLU A 29 -3.12 -9.43 -7.19
C GLU A 29 -3.44 -8.39 -8.25
N MET A 30 -2.55 -7.42 -8.41
CA MET A 30 -2.71 -6.39 -9.42
C MET A 30 -1.36 -6.03 -10.02
N PHE A 31 -1.39 -5.62 -11.29
CA PHE A 31 -0.23 -4.98 -11.91
C PHE A 31 -0.14 -3.54 -11.44
N GLY A 32 1.10 -3.00 -11.50
CA GLY A 32 1.29 -1.62 -11.04
C GLY A 32 0.45 -0.61 -11.79
N LEU A 33 0.35 -0.75 -13.11
CA LEU A 33 -0.42 0.21 -13.89
C LEU A 33 -1.92 0.07 -13.67
N GLU A 34 -2.38 -1.15 -13.31
CA GLU A 34 -3.78 -1.30 -12.94
C GLU A 34 -4.10 -0.49 -11.70
N MET A 35 -3.16 -0.46 -10.76
CA MET A 35 -3.38 0.33 -9.55
C MET A 35 -3.44 1.82 -9.86
N VAL A 36 -2.58 2.26 -10.79
CA VAL A 36 -2.61 3.67 -11.19
C VAL A 36 -3.98 4.02 -11.76
N GLU A 37 -4.49 3.19 -12.66
CA GLU A 37 -5.78 3.47 -13.27
C GLU A 37 -6.91 3.43 -12.26
N ALA A 38 -6.88 2.44 -11.37
CA ALA A 38 -7.95 2.30 -10.40
C ALA A 38 -7.93 3.39 -9.34
N SER A 39 -6.80 4.05 -9.17
CA SER A 39 -6.64 5.02 -8.07
C SER A 39 -7.27 6.37 -8.34
N GLU A 40 -7.73 6.62 -9.56
CA GLU A 40 -8.37 7.89 -9.91
C GLU A 40 -7.53 9.09 -9.53
N GLY A 41 -6.25 9.01 -9.89
CA GLY A 41 -5.34 10.14 -9.69
C GLY A 41 -4.52 10.09 -8.43
N GLU A 42 -4.85 9.21 -7.51
CA GLU A 42 -4.08 9.11 -6.27
C GLU A 42 -2.67 8.59 -6.53
N LEU A 43 -2.53 7.63 -7.44
CA LEU A 43 -1.24 7.05 -7.80
C LEU A 43 -0.86 7.50 -9.20
N LYS A 44 0.41 7.77 -9.40
CA LYS A 44 0.91 8.29 -10.67
C LYS A 44 1.85 7.30 -11.34
N ARG A 45 1.81 7.28 -12.65
CA ARG A 45 2.67 6.38 -13.42
C ARG A 45 4.15 6.63 -13.12
N GLY A 46 4.51 7.87 -12.93
CA GLY A 46 5.91 8.23 -12.75
C GLY A 46 6.50 7.82 -11.42
N THR A 47 5.67 7.51 -10.43
CA THR A 47 6.17 7.22 -9.09
C THR A 47 5.68 5.89 -8.54
N ILE A 48 4.79 5.21 -9.25
CA ILE A 48 4.19 3.99 -8.68
C ILE A 48 5.25 2.93 -8.35
N TYR A 49 6.23 2.76 -9.21
CA TYR A 49 7.20 1.69 -8.97
C TYR A 49 8.18 2.01 -7.86
N VAL A 50 8.43 3.29 -7.62
CA VAL A 50 9.22 3.68 -6.44
C VAL A 50 8.45 3.35 -5.16
N THR A 51 7.17 3.66 -5.15
CA THR A 51 6.32 3.35 -4.01
C THR A 51 6.27 1.85 -3.77
N LEU A 52 6.06 1.08 -4.84
CA LEU A 52 5.96 -0.38 -4.72
C LEU A 52 7.27 -0.98 -4.23
N GLN A 53 8.40 -0.46 -4.71
CA GLN A 53 9.68 -0.99 -4.26
C GLN A 53 9.89 -0.73 -2.78
N ARG A 54 9.56 0.47 -2.33
CA ARG A 54 9.69 0.79 -0.91
C ARG A 54 8.81 -0.10 -0.05
N MET A 55 7.59 -0.36 -0.51
CA MET A 55 6.68 -1.21 0.24
C MET A 55 7.16 -2.65 0.26
N GLY A 56 7.76 -3.10 -0.83
CA GLY A 56 8.36 -4.42 -0.86
C GLY A 56 9.52 -4.53 0.12
N ASP A 57 10.34 -3.48 0.19
CA ASP A 57 11.46 -3.46 1.13
C ASP A 57 10.99 -3.51 2.57
N LYS A 58 9.84 -2.91 2.85
CA LYS A 58 9.26 -2.93 4.19
C LYS A 58 8.56 -4.24 4.49
N GLY A 59 8.38 -5.10 3.48
CA GLY A 59 7.71 -6.36 3.67
C GLY A 59 6.20 -6.27 3.63
N TYR A 60 5.64 -5.17 3.17
CA TYR A 60 4.19 -5.00 3.13
C TYR A 60 3.57 -5.66 1.92
N ILE A 61 4.32 -5.78 0.85
CA ILE A 61 3.85 -6.42 -0.38
C ILE A 61 4.94 -7.29 -0.94
N GLU A 62 4.54 -8.20 -1.81
CA GLU A 62 5.48 -9.01 -2.55
C GLU A 62 5.02 -9.07 -4.00
N SER A 63 5.91 -9.47 -4.88
CA SER A 63 5.60 -9.46 -6.30
C SER A 63 6.15 -10.70 -6.96
N ARG A 64 5.57 -11.03 -8.10
CA ARG A 64 6.08 -12.11 -8.94
C ARG A 64 5.99 -11.68 -10.39
N GLU A 65 6.91 -12.19 -11.19
CA GLU A 65 6.87 -11.92 -12.62
C GLU A 65 5.77 -12.74 -13.25
N GLU A 66 5.04 -12.10 -14.14
CA GLU A 66 3.99 -12.79 -14.87
C GLU A 66 4.60 -13.42 -16.11
N PRO A 67 4.46 -14.73 -16.30
CA PRO A 67 5.00 -15.36 -17.50
C PRO A 67 4.30 -14.82 -18.74
N ARG A 68 5.08 -14.68 -19.80
CA ARG A 68 4.52 -14.21 -21.07
C ARG A 68 4.23 -15.40 -21.93
N THR A 69 3.06 -15.38 -22.54
CA THR A 69 2.66 -16.47 -23.42
C THR A 69 3.10 -16.22 -24.84
N MET A 70 3.48 -14.97 -25.16
CA MET A 70 3.92 -14.62 -26.49
C MET A 70 5.23 -13.89 -26.39
N PRO A 71 6.10 -14.04 -27.39
CA PRO A 71 7.37 -13.32 -27.38
C PRO A 71 7.07 -11.84 -27.62
N GLU A 72 7.16 -11.07 -26.60
CA GLU A 72 6.95 -9.64 -26.66
C GLU A 72 8.22 -8.92 -26.30
N ILE A 73 8.37 -7.78 -26.90
CA ILE A 73 9.47 -6.90 -26.57
C ILE A 73 9.04 -6.08 -25.37
N GLY A 74 9.94 -5.95 -24.41
CA GLY A 74 9.66 -5.08 -23.30
C GLY A 74 9.93 -5.75 -21.97
N ILE A 75 9.58 -5.02 -20.92
CA ILE A 75 9.88 -5.40 -19.56
C ILE A 75 8.86 -6.42 -19.07
N PRO A 76 9.28 -7.49 -18.41
CA PRO A 76 8.33 -8.42 -17.83
C PRO A 76 7.39 -7.72 -16.87
N ARG A 77 6.15 -8.14 -16.87
CA ARG A 77 5.15 -7.56 -15.99
C ARG A 77 5.21 -8.23 -14.62
N ARG A 78 4.93 -7.45 -13.59
CA ARG A 78 4.90 -7.99 -12.24
C ARG A 78 3.55 -7.78 -11.61
N LYS A 79 3.06 -8.81 -10.97
CA LYS A 79 1.86 -8.70 -10.15
C LYS A 79 2.26 -8.58 -8.71
N TYR A 80 1.54 -7.76 -7.99
CA TYR A 80 1.81 -7.45 -6.59
C TYR A 80 0.66 -7.92 -5.73
N GLN A 81 0.98 -8.32 -4.52
CA GLN A 81 -0.04 -8.70 -3.55
C GLN A 81 0.41 -8.30 -2.16
N ALA A 82 -0.56 -8.10 -1.27
CA ALA A 82 -0.26 -7.75 0.11
C ALA A 82 0.23 -8.97 0.85
N THR A 83 1.19 -8.76 1.74
CA THR A 83 1.63 -9.80 2.66
C THR A 83 0.78 -9.78 3.91
N GLY A 84 0.95 -10.81 4.76
CA GLY A 84 0.29 -10.80 6.05
C GLY A 84 0.66 -9.57 6.88
N LEU A 85 1.94 -9.19 6.83
CA LEU A 85 2.36 -7.98 7.52
C LEU A 85 1.67 -6.75 6.95
N GLY A 86 1.61 -6.67 5.62
CA GLY A 86 0.93 -5.54 4.97
C GLY A 86 -0.51 -5.43 5.38
N GLU A 87 -1.20 -6.56 5.45
CA GLU A 87 -2.60 -6.54 5.87
C GLU A 87 -2.74 -6.05 7.30
N ARG A 88 -1.87 -6.49 8.19
CA ARG A 88 -1.94 -6.05 9.58
C ARG A 88 -1.66 -4.57 9.72
N VAL A 89 -0.66 -4.08 8.98
CA VAL A 89 -0.35 -2.65 9.02
C VAL A 89 -1.50 -1.84 8.45
N TYR A 90 -2.11 -2.34 7.39
CA TYR A 90 -3.26 -1.66 6.81
C TYR A 90 -4.40 -1.58 7.82
N GLN A 91 -4.73 -2.68 8.48
CA GLN A 91 -5.82 -2.69 9.44
C GLN A 91 -5.54 -1.77 10.62
N THR A 92 -4.29 -1.72 11.05
CA THR A 92 -3.91 -0.79 12.11
C THR A 92 -4.16 0.65 11.69
N ASN A 93 -3.84 0.97 10.43
CA ASN A 93 -4.07 2.32 9.93
C ASN A 93 -5.55 2.62 9.75
N VAL A 94 -6.34 1.63 9.34
CA VAL A 94 -7.78 1.82 9.24
C VAL A 94 -8.36 2.14 10.61
N LYS A 95 -7.96 1.37 11.62
CA LYS A 95 -8.46 1.61 12.97
C LYS A 95 -8.04 2.95 13.51
N ALA A 96 -6.83 3.36 13.22
CA ALA A 96 -6.36 4.69 13.64
C ALA A 96 -7.20 5.78 13.00
N HIS A 97 -7.51 5.63 11.72
CA HIS A 97 -8.37 6.57 11.03
C HIS A 97 -9.74 6.65 11.67
N GLU A 98 -10.31 5.49 11.95
CA GLU A 98 -11.62 5.45 12.58
C GLU A 98 -11.59 6.08 13.96
N PHE A 99 -10.54 5.81 14.70
CA PHE A 99 -10.41 6.37 16.03
C PHE A 99 -10.33 7.89 15.97
N PHE A 100 -9.49 8.42 15.09
CA PHE A 100 -9.35 9.86 14.97
C PHE A 100 -10.62 10.52 14.49
N ASN A 101 -11.30 9.88 13.56
CA ASN A 101 -12.56 10.45 13.07
C ASN A 101 -13.62 10.47 14.18
N SER A 102 -13.71 9.40 14.95
CA SER A 102 -14.65 9.35 16.08
C SER A 102 -14.31 10.39 17.12
N ASP A 103 -13.03 10.46 17.47
CA ASP A 103 -12.58 11.41 18.46
C ASP A 103 -12.85 12.83 18.03
N PHE A 104 -12.59 13.09 16.76
CA PHE A 104 -12.82 14.40 16.21
C PHE A 104 -14.32 14.75 16.24
N ALA A 105 -15.17 13.80 15.90
CA ALA A 105 -16.60 14.03 15.93
C ALA A 105 -17.08 14.31 17.35
N TRP A 106 -16.58 13.57 18.30
CA TRP A 106 -16.92 13.80 19.69
C TRP A 106 -16.45 15.17 20.16
N GLY A 107 -15.21 15.52 19.76
CA GLY A 107 -14.69 16.83 20.10
C GLY A 107 -15.55 17.95 19.56
N GLY A 108 -16.11 17.74 18.37
CA GLY A 108 -16.97 18.73 17.77
C GLY A 108 -18.28 18.90 18.52
N ILE A 109 -18.70 17.85 19.19
CA ILE A 109 -19.92 17.91 19.98
C ILE A 109 -19.70 18.65 21.29
N ASN A 110 -18.56 18.43 21.85
CA ASN A 110 -18.24 19.07 23.11
C ASN A 110 -17.92 20.52 22.94
#